data_942a4e9620b1f38f8dfa20a6bd17df1a
#
_entry.id   942a4e9620b1f38f8dfa20a6bd17df1a
#
_cell.length_a   1.000
_cell.length_b   1.000
_cell.length_c   1.000
_cell.angle_alpha   90.00
_cell.angle_beta   90.00
_cell.angle_gamma   90.00
#
_symmetry.space_group_name_H-M   'P 1'
#
loop_
_entity.id
_entity.type
_entity.pdbx_description
1 polymer ?
#
loop_
_entity_poly.entity_id
_entity_poly.type
_entity_poly.pdbx_seq_one_letter_code
_entity_poly.pdbx_strand_id
1 'polypeptide(L)'
;MNKKMLAALLAAVMMLGACGATAENAYATPAPAQGMSMPATITVQGTAQILSDPDEVSVTANASVTAGTVGSAQEAMNAIVAQATEKLLALGVLDADVVTADYGYHPRYNYDTNTITGYEANHTLEITCRDVQMLDGVIGALTDSGFTNIYSVNYDISTRSELYQQALDLAIQRAEQKALRMAQTGGMVITGIRAITENGGYNEGYAVNTAKDGAVLRAESAATGIRSGSVGVSASVTVVYEASTN
;
A
#
# COMPACT_ATOMS: atom_id res chain seq x y z
N MET A 1 52.49 60.24 62.37
CA MET A 1 52.59 58.99 61.57
C MET A 1 53.83 59.15 60.72
N ASN A 2 54.84 58.34 60.95
CA ASN A 2 56.23 58.60 60.63
C ASN A 2 56.58 58.29 59.20
N LYS A 3 57.14 59.31 58.52
CA LYS A 3 57.64 59.19 57.10
C LYS A 3 58.75 58.14 56.89
N LYS A 4 59.18 57.46 57.96
CA LYS A 4 60.23 56.43 57.93
C LYS A 4 59.66 55.01 57.65
N MET A 5 58.34 54.77 57.74
CA MET A 5 57.71 53.46 57.40
C MET A 5 57.32 53.35 55.94
N LEU A 6 57.25 54.46 55.22
CA LEU A 6 56.88 54.42 53.78
C LEU A 6 58.10 54.13 52.88
N ALA A 7 59.30 54.31 53.40
CA ALA A 7 60.54 54.04 52.66
C ALA A 7 60.96 52.56 52.67
N ALA A 8 60.50 51.79 53.69
CA ALA A 8 60.83 50.36 53.80
C ALA A 8 59.92 49.43 52.91
N LEU A 9 58.73 49.96 52.56
CA LEU A 9 57.81 49.19 51.73
C LEU A 9 58.10 49.31 50.20
N LEU A 10 58.89 50.31 49.79
CA LEU A 10 59.20 50.50 48.38
C LEU A 10 60.48 49.74 47.92
N ALA A 11 61.29 49.27 48.91
CA ALA A 11 62.51 48.54 48.56
C ALA A 11 62.34 47.02 48.43
N ALA A 12 61.14 46.46 48.84
CA ALA A 12 60.85 45.05 48.77
C ALA A 12 60.16 44.64 47.44
N VAL A 13 59.76 45.59 46.55
CA VAL A 13 59.05 45.34 45.35
C VAL A 13 59.98 45.29 44.13
N MET A 14 61.26 45.63 44.22
CA MET A 14 62.15 45.70 43.09
C MET A 14 63.15 44.51 42.95
N MET A 15 62.95 43.43 43.69
CA MET A 15 63.82 42.23 43.52
C MET A 15 63.10 40.95 43.12
N LEU A 16 61.88 41.02 42.56
CA LEU A 16 61.21 39.86 41.94
C LEU A 16 60.90 40.06 40.43
N GLY A 17 61.82 40.72 39.74
CA GLY A 17 61.62 41.00 38.31
C GLY A 17 62.72 40.44 37.42
N ALA A 18 63.10 39.15 37.56
CA ALA A 18 63.99 38.50 36.60
C ALA A 18 63.81 36.97 36.58
N CYS A 19 62.68 36.53 36.24
CA CYS A 19 62.49 35.20 35.63
C CYS A 19 61.24 35.20 34.71
N GLY A 20 61.36 35.99 33.66
CA GLY A 20 60.39 35.97 32.55
C GLY A 20 60.60 34.71 31.71
N ALA A 21 60.07 33.61 32.18
CA ALA A 21 59.72 32.52 31.27
C ALA A 21 58.50 32.99 30.50
N THR A 22 58.69 33.46 29.30
CA THR A 22 57.61 33.60 28.32
C THR A 22 57.04 32.19 28.07
N ALA A 23 56.00 31.86 28.81
CA ALA A 23 55.15 30.77 28.39
C ALA A 23 54.49 31.22 27.09
N GLU A 24 55.11 30.85 25.97
CA GLU A 24 54.42 30.82 24.70
C GLU A 24 53.19 29.95 24.90
N ASN A 25 52.04 30.61 24.98
CA ASN A 25 50.75 29.97 24.84
C ASN A 25 50.77 29.37 23.40
N ALA A 26 51.30 28.17 23.26
CA ALA A 26 51.10 27.35 22.11
C ALA A 26 49.56 27.07 22.11
N TYR A 27 48.81 27.93 21.42
CA TYR A 27 47.48 27.54 20.96
C TYR A 27 47.73 26.28 20.14
N ALA A 28 47.45 25.13 20.76
CA ALA A 28 47.40 23.88 20.02
C ALA A 28 46.34 24.11 18.91
N THR A 29 46.82 24.30 17.69
CA THR A 29 45.97 24.28 16.53
C THR A 29 45.19 22.98 16.63
N PRO A 30 43.83 22.99 16.74
CA PRO A 30 43.10 21.74 16.74
C PRO A 30 43.53 21.00 15.49
N ALA A 31 43.99 19.78 15.68
CA ALA A 31 44.28 18.87 14.57
C ALA A 31 43.07 18.91 13.61
N PRO A 32 43.30 19.07 12.30
CA PRO A 32 42.17 19.05 11.36
C PRO A 32 41.36 17.82 11.67
N ALA A 33 40.07 18.05 12.05
CA ALA A 33 39.14 16.96 12.24
C ALA A 33 39.30 16.06 11.02
N GLN A 34 39.77 14.85 11.23
CA GLN A 34 39.81 13.86 10.17
C GLN A 34 38.37 13.74 9.72
N GLY A 35 38.02 14.39 8.61
CA GLY A 35 36.71 14.35 8.04
C GLY A 35 36.39 12.89 7.87
N MET A 36 35.42 12.39 8.63
CA MET A 36 34.83 11.09 8.30
C MET A 36 34.32 11.23 6.88
N SER A 37 35.10 10.74 5.91
CA SER A 37 34.67 10.65 4.54
C SER A 37 33.47 9.73 4.53
N MET A 38 32.29 10.31 4.50
CA MET A 38 31.08 9.50 4.31
C MET A 38 31.22 8.82 2.95
N PRO A 39 31.05 7.51 2.88
CA PRO A 39 31.10 6.81 1.59
C PRO A 39 30.10 7.44 0.63
N ALA A 40 30.52 7.65 -0.62
CA ALA A 40 29.61 8.10 -1.66
C ALA A 40 28.45 7.10 -1.76
N THR A 41 27.23 7.57 -2.00
CA THR A 41 26.06 6.71 -2.10
C THR A 41 25.37 6.88 -3.44
N ILE A 42 24.85 5.78 -3.97
CA ILE A 42 24.00 5.75 -5.15
C ILE A 42 22.62 5.28 -4.69
N THR A 43 21.63 6.14 -4.79
CA THR A 43 20.23 5.80 -4.47
C THR A 43 19.46 5.60 -5.76
N VAL A 44 18.83 4.46 -5.89
CA VAL A 44 18.02 4.07 -7.05
C VAL A 44 16.68 3.52 -6.64
N GLN A 45 15.70 3.71 -7.51
CA GLN A 45 14.40 3.03 -7.40
C GLN A 45 14.32 1.94 -8.47
N GLY A 46 13.94 0.74 -8.04
CA GLY A 46 13.54 -0.37 -8.88
C GLY A 46 12.03 -0.56 -8.83
N THR A 47 11.42 -0.83 -9.97
CA THR A 47 9.99 -1.14 -10.07
C THR A 47 9.81 -2.32 -11.01
N ALA A 48 8.88 -3.21 -10.67
CA ALA A 48 8.49 -4.30 -11.55
C ALA A 48 6.97 -4.49 -11.49
N GLN A 49 6.43 -5.01 -12.57
CA GLN A 49 5.03 -5.43 -12.68
C GLN A 49 4.98 -6.77 -13.38
N ILE A 50 4.14 -7.66 -12.85
CA ILE A 50 3.81 -8.95 -13.46
C ILE A 50 2.33 -8.90 -13.81
N LEU A 51 2.01 -9.27 -15.04
CA LEU A 51 0.64 -9.39 -15.53
C LEU A 51 0.27 -10.87 -15.55
N SER A 52 -0.92 -11.18 -15.07
CA SER A 52 -1.50 -12.51 -15.12
C SER A 52 -2.96 -12.45 -15.52
N ASP A 53 -3.48 -13.50 -16.12
CA ASP A 53 -4.91 -13.62 -16.37
C ASP A 53 -5.59 -13.90 -15.01
N PRO A 54 -6.76 -13.31 -14.71
CA PRO A 54 -7.47 -13.55 -13.47
C PRO A 54 -8.05 -14.96 -13.42
N ASP A 55 -8.03 -15.56 -12.24
CA ASP A 55 -8.62 -16.87 -11.94
C ASP A 55 -9.75 -16.78 -10.89
N GLU A 56 -9.88 -15.61 -10.24
CA GLU A 56 -10.95 -15.33 -9.29
C GLU A 56 -11.74 -14.07 -9.70
N VAL A 57 -13.01 -14.01 -9.30
CA VAL A 57 -13.85 -12.82 -9.47
C VAL A 57 -14.72 -12.62 -8.24
N SER A 58 -14.77 -11.39 -7.70
CA SER A 58 -15.69 -11.01 -6.65
C SER A 58 -16.83 -10.17 -7.20
N VAL A 59 -18.05 -10.43 -6.70
CA VAL A 59 -19.28 -9.73 -7.05
C VAL A 59 -19.88 -9.14 -5.79
N THR A 60 -20.12 -7.82 -5.77
CA THR A 60 -20.84 -7.16 -4.70
C THR A 60 -22.25 -6.82 -5.18
N ALA A 61 -23.26 -7.38 -4.53
CA ALA A 61 -24.65 -7.20 -4.90
C ALA A 61 -25.51 -6.80 -3.70
N ASN A 62 -26.54 -5.98 -3.94
CA ASN A 62 -27.46 -5.53 -2.93
C ASN A 62 -28.91 -5.89 -3.28
N ALA A 63 -29.65 -6.33 -2.27
CA ALA A 63 -31.08 -6.45 -2.30
C ALA A 63 -31.70 -5.40 -1.38
N SER A 64 -32.86 -4.87 -1.78
CA SER A 64 -33.68 -3.97 -0.96
C SER A 64 -35.14 -4.41 -1.00
N VAL A 65 -35.81 -4.45 0.17
CA VAL A 65 -37.23 -4.77 0.29
C VAL A 65 -37.91 -3.80 1.25
N THR A 66 -39.11 -3.37 0.91
CA THR A 66 -39.92 -2.49 1.75
C THR A 66 -41.14 -3.23 2.27
N ALA A 67 -41.42 -3.11 3.58
CA ALA A 67 -42.60 -3.67 4.22
C ALA A 67 -43.20 -2.71 5.26
N GLY A 68 -44.39 -2.99 5.73
CA GLY A 68 -45.09 -2.14 6.71
C GLY A 68 -44.46 -2.13 8.11
N THR A 69 -43.71 -3.18 8.47
CA THR A 69 -43.03 -3.30 9.77
C THR A 69 -41.61 -3.79 9.57
N VAL A 70 -40.76 -3.55 10.56
CA VAL A 70 -39.38 -4.07 10.55
C VAL A 70 -39.35 -5.60 10.46
N GLY A 71 -40.23 -6.28 11.23
CA GLY A 71 -40.28 -7.75 11.23
C GLY A 71 -40.65 -8.33 9.87
N SER A 72 -41.66 -7.76 9.18
CA SER A 72 -42.03 -8.22 7.84
C SER A 72 -40.99 -7.89 6.77
N ALA A 73 -40.24 -6.78 6.91
CA ALA A 73 -39.13 -6.46 6.06
C ALA A 73 -37.94 -7.46 6.25
N GLN A 74 -37.71 -7.85 7.51
CA GLN A 74 -36.69 -8.84 7.87
C GLN A 74 -37.01 -10.23 7.30
N GLU A 75 -38.25 -10.69 7.48
CA GLU A 75 -38.69 -11.99 6.96
C GLU A 75 -38.52 -12.06 5.42
N ALA A 76 -39.00 -11.01 4.74
CA ALA A 76 -38.89 -10.95 3.28
C ALA A 76 -37.43 -10.91 2.82
N MET A 77 -36.56 -10.14 3.48
CA MET A 77 -35.13 -10.08 3.16
C MET A 77 -34.45 -11.43 3.43
N ASN A 78 -34.73 -12.09 4.55
CA ASN A 78 -34.17 -13.40 4.86
C ASN A 78 -34.55 -14.45 3.80
N ALA A 79 -35.79 -14.39 3.26
CA ALA A 79 -36.19 -15.28 2.19
C ALA A 79 -35.39 -15.03 0.89
N ILE A 80 -35.16 -13.77 0.53
CA ILE A 80 -34.34 -13.39 -0.63
C ILE A 80 -32.90 -13.91 -0.48
N VAL A 81 -32.29 -13.67 0.68
CA VAL A 81 -30.91 -14.09 0.95
C VAL A 81 -30.78 -15.62 0.96
N ALA A 82 -31.72 -16.31 1.60
CA ALA A 82 -31.72 -17.78 1.65
C ALA A 82 -31.83 -18.39 0.22
N GLN A 83 -32.73 -17.85 -0.61
CA GLN A 83 -32.88 -18.29 -1.99
C GLN A 83 -31.63 -18.02 -2.83
N ALA A 84 -30.99 -16.86 -2.65
CA ALA A 84 -29.75 -16.53 -3.34
C ALA A 84 -28.63 -17.49 -2.92
N THR A 85 -28.44 -17.69 -1.61
CA THR A 85 -27.42 -18.60 -1.09
C THR A 85 -27.61 -20.02 -1.60
N GLU A 86 -28.84 -20.55 -1.58
CA GLU A 86 -29.13 -21.89 -2.12
C GLU A 86 -28.71 -22.02 -3.59
N LYS A 87 -29.08 -21.05 -4.43
CA LYS A 87 -28.70 -21.05 -5.85
C LYS A 87 -27.20 -20.92 -6.08
N LEU A 88 -26.51 -20.06 -5.28
CA LEU A 88 -25.06 -19.89 -5.35
C LEU A 88 -24.31 -21.18 -4.99
N LEU A 89 -24.73 -21.85 -3.92
CA LEU A 89 -24.19 -23.15 -3.52
C LEU A 89 -24.43 -24.22 -4.60
N ALA A 90 -25.60 -24.22 -5.23
CA ALA A 90 -25.93 -25.14 -6.34
C ALA A 90 -25.04 -24.92 -7.59
N LEU A 91 -24.53 -23.69 -7.80
CA LEU A 91 -23.57 -23.38 -8.85
C LEU A 91 -22.14 -23.78 -8.46
N GLY A 92 -21.87 -24.17 -7.20
CA GLY A 92 -20.54 -24.56 -6.73
C GLY A 92 -19.76 -23.44 -6.01
N VAL A 93 -20.39 -22.29 -5.73
CA VAL A 93 -19.81 -21.27 -4.83
C VAL A 93 -19.73 -21.88 -3.43
N LEU A 94 -18.62 -21.69 -2.73
CA LEU A 94 -18.49 -22.20 -1.37
C LEU A 94 -19.24 -21.29 -0.39
N ASP A 95 -19.83 -21.88 0.65
CA ASP A 95 -20.53 -21.12 1.69
C ASP A 95 -19.65 -20.06 2.36
N ALA A 96 -18.37 -20.36 2.55
CA ALA A 96 -17.38 -19.42 3.09
C ALA A 96 -17.07 -18.22 2.16
N ASP A 97 -17.37 -18.35 0.89
CA ASP A 97 -17.14 -17.33 -0.15
C ASP A 97 -18.39 -16.44 -0.38
N VAL A 98 -19.47 -16.65 0.39
CA VAL A 98 -20.68 -15.81 0.40
C VAL A 98 -20.72 -15.04 1.72
N VAL A 99 -20.36 -13.77 1.68
CA VAL A 99 -20.18 -12.95 2.89
C VAL A 99 -21.17 -11.79 2.89
N THR A 100 -21.76 -11.48 4.04
CA THR A 100 -22.53 -10.25 4.22
C THR A 100 -21.58 -9.07 4.39
N ALA A 101 -21.57 -8.16 3.43
CA ALA A 101 -20.77 -6.95 3.46
C ALA A 101 -21.48 -5.80 4.19
N ASP A 102 -22.82 -5.71 4.09
CA ASP A 102 -23.61 -4.70 4.78
C ASP A 102 -25.04 -5.20 5.00
N TYR A 103 -25.68 -4.69 6.07
CA TYR A 103 -27.03 -5.06 6.44
C TYR A 103 -27.66 -3.95 7.29
N GLY A 104 -28.87 -3.52 6.93
CA GLY A 104 -29.54 -2.47 7.66
C GLY A 104 -31.04 -2.33 7.43
N TYR A 105 -31.69 -1.58 8.31
CA TYR A 105 -33.10 -1.19 8.21
C TYR A 105 -33.23 0.31 8.33
N HIS A 106 -34.08 0.90 7.48
CA HIS A 106 -34.35 2.32 7.49
C HIS A 106 -35.82 2.59 7.42
N PRO A 107 -36.40 3.48 8.29
CA PRO A 107 -37.75 3.91 8.13
C PRO A 107 -37.92 4.75 6.87
N ARG A 108 -38.99 4.53 6.14
CA ARG A 108 -39.41 5.37 5.02
C ARG A 108 -40.41 6.40 5.50
N TYR A 109 -40.12 7.67 5.26
CA TYR A 109 -40.99 8.80 5.65
C TYR A 109 -41.73 9.34 4.44
N ASN A 110 -43.02 9.68 4.67
CA ASN A 110 -43.70 10.63 3.80
C ASN A 110 -43.45 12.02 4.38
N TYR A 111 -42.73 12.83 3.68
CA TYR A 111 -42.35 14.19 4.11
C TYR A 111 -43.54 15.17 4.09
N ASP A 112 -44.58 14.94 3.27
CA ASP A 112 -45.77 15.81 3.19
C ASP A 112 -46.66 15.63 4.42
N THR A 113 -46.75 14.41 4.92
CA THR A 113 -47.59 14.07 6.10
C THR A 113 -46.78 13.87 7.36
N ASN A 114 -45.44 13.90 7.28
CA ASN A 114 -44.51 13.64 8.37
C ASN A 114 -44.77 12.31 9.10
N THR A 115 -45.11 11.27 8.33
CA THR A 115 -45.45 9.96 8.88
C THR A 115 -44.54 8.87 8.32
N ILE A 116 -44.26 7.82 9.11
CA ILE A 116 -43.55 6.62 8.61
C ILE A 116 -44.53 5.82 7.75
N THR A 117 -44.16 5.53 6.52
CA THR A 117 -44.97 4.76 5.55
C THR A 117 -44.57 3.29 5.46
N GLY A 118 -43.44 2.92 6.06
CA GLY A 118 -42.91 1.56 6.05
C GLY A 118 -41.44 1.54 6.47
N TYR A 119 -40.83 0.38 6.30
CA TYR A 119 -39.44 0.13 6.62
C TYR A 119 -38.76 -0.54 5.41
N GLU A 120 -37.58 -0.07 5.05
CA GLU A 120 -36.73 -0.64 4.01
C GLU A 120 -35.64 -1.46 4.67
N ALA A 121 -35.52 -2.72 4.28
CA ALA A 121 -34.40 -3.59 4.61
C ALA A 121 -33.42 -3.59 3.44
N ASN A 122 -32.14 -3.46 3.71
CA ASN A 122 -31.05 -3.57 2.73
C ASN A 122 -30.10 -4.67 3.16
N HIS A 123 -29.64 -5.48 2.20
CA HIS A 123 -28.66 -6.52 2.44
C HIS A 123 -27.69 -6.57 1.27
N THR A 124 -26.40 -6.39 1.56
CA THR A 124 -25.33 -6.47 0.59
C THR A 124 -24.53 -7.74 0.82
N LEU A 125 -24.43 -8.56 -0.22
CA LEU A 125 -23.54 -9.73 -0.25
C LEU A 125 -22.31 -9.42 -1.08
N GLU A 126 -21.18 -9.94 -0.64
CA GLU A 126 -19.95 -10.10 -1.41
C GLU A 126 -19.74 -11.60 -1.66
N ILE A 127 -19.61 -11.96 -2.93
CA ILE A 127 -19.49 -13.33 -3.39
C ILE A 127 -18.15 -13.49 -4.12
N THR A 128 -17.29 -14.38 -3.65
CA THR A 128 -16.04 -14.73 -4.33
C THR A 128 -16.20 -16.00 -5.13
N CYS A 129 -15.99 -15.92 -6.44
CA CYS A 129 -15.99 -17.06 -7.36
C CYS A 129 -14.55 -17.41 -7.68
N ARG A 130 -14.15 -18.65 -7.43
CA ARG A 130 -12.80 -19.19 -7.69
C ARG A 130 -12.61 -19.67 -9.13
N ASP A 131 -13.56 -19.38 -9.97
CA ASP A 131 -13.53 -19.57 -11.41
C ASP A 131 -14.31 -18.42 -12.06
N VAL A 132 -13.61 -17.65 -12.88
CA VAL A 132 -14.20 -16.50 -13.59
C VAL A 132 -15.36 -16.89 -14.52
N GLN A 133 -15.43 -18.17 -14.94
CA GLN A 133 -16.51 -18.67 -15.79
C GLN A 133 -17.85 -18.76 -15.05
N MET A 134 -17.86 -18.77 -13.72
CA MET A 134 -19.08 -18.82 -12.91
C MET A 134 -19.83 -17.49 -12.89
N LEU A 135 -19.20 -16.38 -13.29
CA LEU A 135 -19.72 -15.02 -13.13
C LEU A 135 -21.15 -14.85 -13.67
N ASP A 136 -21.41 -15.30 -14.90
CA ASP A 136 -22.73 -15.13 -15.53
C ASP A 136 -23.82 -15.89 -14.75
N GLY A 137 -23.51 -17.10 -14.30
CA GLY A 137 -24.41 -17.91 -13.49
C GLY A 137 -24.69 -17.28 -12.13
N VAL A 138 -23.66 -16.72 -11.48
CA VAL A 138 -23.76 -16.03 -10.18
C VAL A 138 -24.62 -14.77 -10.29
N ILE A 139 -24.39 -13.92 -11.30
CA ILE A 139 -25.23 -12.74 -11.56
C ILE A 139 -26.69 -13.14 -11.81
N GLY A 140 -26.92 -14.20 -12.60
CA GLY A 140 -28.26 -14.75 -12.84
C GLY A 140 -28.92 -15.21 -11.55
N ALA A 141 -28.23 -16.00 -10.72
CA ALA A 141 -28.75 -16.50 -9.46
C ALA A 141 -29.12 -15.37 -8.48
N LEU A 142 -28.29 -14.32 -8.41
CA LEU A 142 -28.55 -13.14 -7.58
C LEU A 142 -29.79 -12.36 -8.07
N THR A 143 -29.86 -12.03 -9.35
CA THR A 143 -30.98 -11.29 -9.94
C THR A 143 -32.30 -12.04 -9.84
N ASP A 144 -32.30 -13.33 -10.10
CA ASP A 144 -33.47 -14.21 -9.98
C ASP A 144 -33.93 -14.41 -8.53
N SER A 145 -33.10 -14.06 -7.55
CA SER A 145 -33.43 -14.13 -6.13
C SER A 145 -33.87 -12.80 -5.55
N GLY A 146 -33.78 -11.69 -6.33
CA GLY A 146 -34.23 -10.37 -5.91
C GLY A 146 -33.10 -9.39 -5.57
N PHE A 147 -31.86 -9.72 -5.85
CA PHE A 147 -30.76 -8.76 -5.82
C PHE A 147 -30.84 -7.89 -7.08
N THR A 148 -31.19 -6.62 -6.89
CA THR A 148 -31.48 -5.69 -7.99
C THR A 148 -30.30 -4.81 -8.36
N ASN A 149 -29.33 -4.68 -7.48
CA ASN A 149 -28.15 -3.82 -7.69
C ASN A 149 -26.87 -4.64 -7.61
N ILE A 150 -26.16 -4.72 -8.73
CA ILE A 150 -24.78 -5.22 -8.77
C ILE A 150 -23.86 -4.01 -8.72
N TYR A 151 -23.14 -3.81 -7.62
CA TYR A 151 -22.29 -2.62 -7.42
C TYR A 151 -20.94 -2.75 -8.08
N SER A 152 -20.33 -3.93 -8.02
CA SER A 152 -19.00 -4.15 -8.57
C SER A 152 -18.79 -5.59 -8.97
N VAL A 153 -17.96 -5.76 -9.97
CA VAL A 153 -17.36 -7.03 -10.40
C VAL A 153 -15.86 -6.78 -10.47
N ASN A 154 -15.11 -7.41 -9.57
CA ASN A 154 -13.67 -7.26 -9.49
C ASN A 154 -12.98 -8.57 -9.80
N TYR A 155 -12.10 -8.55 -10.79
CA TYR A 155 -11.27 -9.71 -11.14
C TYR A 155 -9.99 -9.71 -10.33
N ASP A 156 -9.61 -10.87 -9.83
CA ASP A 156 -8.40 -11.05 -9.02
C ASP A 156 -7.64 -12.32 -9.41
N ILE A 157 -6.53 -12.55 -8.72
CA ILE A 157 -5.63 -13.68 -8.90
C ILE A 157 -5.40 -14.32 -7.55
N SER A 158 -5.71 -15.62 -7.42
CA SER A 158 -5.52 -16.39 -6.19
C SER A 158 -4.04 -16.43 -5.74
N THR A 159 -3.11 -16.40 -6.71
CA THR A 159 -1.65 -16.40 -6.49
C THR A 159 -1.03 -15.00 -6.40
N ARG A 160 -1.82 -14.00 -6.03
CA ARG A 160 -1.36 -12.59 -5.93
C ARG A 160 -0.12 -12.44 -5.04
N SER A 161 -0.07 -13.15 -3.90
CA SER A 161 1.04 -13.10 -2.97
C SER A 161 2.34 -13.59 -3.58
N GLU A 162 2.28 -14.71 -4.30
CA GLU A 162 3.43 -15.30 -4.99
C GLU A 162 3.94 -14.40 -6.11
N LEU A 163 3.01 -13.82 -6.88
CA LEU A 163 3.35 -12.88 -7.96
C LEU A 163 3.95 -11.58 -7.39
N TYR A 164 3.49 -11.15 -6.22
CA TYR A 164 4.08 -10.00 -5.53
C TYR A 164 5.53 -10.27 -5.12
N GLN A 165 5.84 -11.44 -4.55
CA GLN A 165 7.21 -11.82 -4.23
C GLN A 165 8.10 -11.84 -5.50
N GLN A 166 7.61 -12.39 -6.59
CA GLN A 166 8.33 -12.38 -7.87
C GLN A 166 8.55 -10.95 -8.40
N ALA A 167 7.54 -10.07 -8.28
CA ALA A 167 7.65 -8.68 -8.66
C ALA A 167 8.67 -7.94 -7.79
N LEU A 168 8.73 -8.24 -6.49
CA LEU A 168 9.69 -7.67 -5.56
C LEU A 168 11.13 -8.07 -5.93
N ASP A 169 11.37 -9.35 -6.22
CA ASP A 169 12.67 -9.85 -6.68
C ASP A 169 13.12 -9.14 -7.97
N LEU A 170 12.22 -9.01 -8.93
CA LEU A 170 12.49 -8.30 -10.18
C LEU A 170 12.75 -6.80 -9.96
N ALA A 171 12.06 -6.17 -9.02
CA ALA A 171 12.28 -4.76 -8.68
C ALA A 171 13.68 -4.54 -8.09
N ILE A 172 14.12 -5.44 -7.19
CA ILE A 172 15.48 -5.41 -6.62
C ILE A 172 16.54 -5.58 -7.72
N GLN A 173 16.37 -6.55 -8.59
CA GLN A 173 17.30 -6.77 -9.72
C GLN A 173 17.39 -5.56 -10.66
N ARG A 174 16.25 -4.91 -10.94
CA ARG A 174 16.24 -3.67 -11.76
C ARG A 174 16.91 -2.50 -11.06
N ALA A 175 16.76 -2.39 -9.73
CA ALA A 175 17.49 -1.39 -8.94
C ALA A 175 19.00 -1.61 -9.03
N GLU A 176 19.46 -2.86 -8.87
CA GLU A 176 20.87 -3.24 -8.99
C GLU A 176 21.44 -2.88 -10.37
N GLN A 177 20.80 -3.30 -11.44
CA GLN A 177 21.22 -2.99 -12.81
C GLN A 177 21.33 -1.48 -13.05
N LYS A 178 20.38 -0.70 -12.51
CA LYS A 178 20.39 0.76 -12.60
C LYS A 178 21.56 1.35 -11.83
N ALA A 179 21.80 0.86 -10.60
CA ALA A 179 22.92 1.31 -9.76
C ALA A 179 24.29 1.02 -10.42
N LEU A 180 24.47 -0.17 -10.96
CA LEU A 180 25.70 -0.56 -11.69
C LEU A 180 25.96 0.36 -12.89
N ARG A 181 24.95 0.69 -13.69
CA ARG A 181 25.08 1.63 -14.79
C ARG A 181 25.48 3.03 -14.33
N MET A 182 24.85 3.51 -13.25
CA MET A 182 25.15 4.84 -12.68
C MET A 182 26.58 4.88 -12.13
N ALA A 183 27.00 3.84 -11.41
CA ALA A 183 28.35 3.72 -10.89
C ALA A 183 29.37 3.75 -12.03
N GLN A 184 29.20 2.91 -13.05
CA GLN A 184 30.09 2.82 -14.20
C GLN A 184 30.22 4.17 -14.94
N THR A 185 29.10 4.85 -15.20
CA THR A 185 29.09 6.16 -15.88
C THR A 185 29.72 7.24 -15.02
N GLY A 186 29.57 7.17 -13.69
CA GLY A 186 30.16 8.11 -12.73
C GLY A 186 31.62 7.81 -12.35
N GLY A 187 32.24 6.77 -12.91
CA GLY A 187 33.62 6.38 -12.56
C GLY A 187 33.74 5.85 -11.14
N MET A 188 32.66 5.25 -10.61
CA MET A 188 32.59 4.71 -9.27
C MET A 188 32.43 3.18 -9.29
N VAL A 189 32.72 2.54 -8.16
CA VAL A 189 32.52 1.12 -7.92
C VAL A 189 31.56 0.96 -6.74
N ILE A 190 30.57 0.11 -6.90
CA ILE A 190 29.67 -0.27 -5.80
C ILE A 190 30.46 -1.18 -4.85
N THR A 191 30.46 -0.83 -3.56
CA THR A 191 31.18 -1.54 -2.50
C THR A 191 30.25 -2.35 -1.62
N GLY A 192 28.95 -2.00 -1.57
CA GLY A 192 27.96 -2.70 -0.77
C GLY A 192 26.56 -2.11 -0.89
N ILE A 193 25.63 -2.73 -0.21
CA ILE A 193 24.25 -2.24 -0.01
C ILE A 193 24.17 -1.62 1.39
N ARG A 194 23.75 -0.38 1.48
CA ARG A 194 23.54 0.33 2.74
C ARG A 194 22.13 0.14 3.28
N ALA A 195 21.13 0.20 2.39
CA ALA A 195 19.73 0.05 2.76
C ALA A 195 18.90 -0.42 1.56
N ILE A 196 17.88 -1.22 1.86
CA ILE A 196 16.79 -1.56 0.93
C ILE A 196 15.51 -1.18 1.65
N THR A 197 14.66 -0.41 1.00
CA THR A 197 13.35 -0.02 1.50
C THR A 197 12.30 -0.37 0.47
N GLU A 198 11.31 -1.11 0.89
CA GLU A 198 10.12 -1.38 0.10
C GLU A 198 9.22 -0.14 0.10
N ASN A 199 8.83 0.33 -1.09
CA ASN A 199 7.99 1.52 -1.24
C ASN A 199 6.54 1.11 -1.42
N GLY A 200 5.73 1.35 -0.37
CA GLY A 200 4.34 0.96 -0.35
C GLY A 200 4.23 -0.57 -0.24
N GLY A 201 3.91 -1.07 0.94
CA GLY A 201 3.70 -2.50 1.16
C GLY A 201 2.72 -3.10 0.14
N TYR A 202 2.40 -4.35 0.32
CA TYR A 202 1.38 -5.09 -0.43
C TYR A 202 0.10 -4.22 -0.58
N ASN A 203 0.08 -3.38 -1.59
CA ASN A 203 -1.14 -2.74 -2.02
C ASN A 203 -1.91 -3.80 -2.79
N GLU A 204 -3.08 -4.14 -2.30
CA GLU A 204 -4.08 -4.86 -3.09
C GLU A 204 -4.21 -4.11 -4.42
N GLY A 205 -3.45 -4.58 -5.41
CA GLY A 205 -3.30 -3.88 -6.68
C GLY A 205 -4.66 -3.80 -7.33
N TYR A 206 -5.12 -2.59 -7.58
CA TYR A 206 -6.26 -2.40 -8.46
C TYR A 206 -6.01 -3.17 -9.74
N ALA A 207 -7.00 -3.98 -10.16
CA ALA A 207 -7.01 -4.57 -11.48
C ALA A 207 -6.91 -3.42 -12.49
N VAL A 208 -5.70 -3.17 -12.98
CA VAL A 208 -5.55 -2.28 -14.12
C VAL A 208 -6.02 -3.10 -15.30
N ASN A 209 -7.25 -2.84 -15.76
CA ASN A 209 -7.72 -3.32 -17.05
C ASN A 209 -6.83 -2.71 -18.14
N THR A 210 -5.63 -3.25 -18.30
CA THR A 210 -4.81 -2.96 -19.45
C THR A 210 -5.38 -3.80 -20.60
N ALA A 211 -6.17 -3.14 -21.45
CA ALA A 211 -6.45 -3.69 -22.75
C ALA A 211 -5.09 -4.03 -23.40
N LYS A 212 -4.83 -5.32 -23.63
CA LYS A 212 -3.63 -5.74 -24.37
C LYS A 212 -3.69 -5.05 -25.73
N ASP A 213 -2.76 -4.14 -25.98
CA ASP A 213 -2.58 -3.53 -27.29
C ASP A 213 -2.55 -4.66 -28.36
N GLY A 214 -3.56 -4.69 -29.20
CA GLY A 214 -3.54 -5.40 -30.49
C GLY A 214 -3.93 -6.87 -30.53
N ALA A 215 -4.33 -7.52 -29.43
CA ALA A 215 -4.90 -8.86 -29.50
C ALA A 215 -6.43 -8.77 -29.62
N VAL A 216 -6.95 -9.14 -30.77
CA VAL A 216 -8.38 -9.41 -30.98
C VAL A 216 -8.73 -10.58 -30.07
N LEU A 217 -9.24 -10.30 -28.87
CA LEU A 217 -9.73 -11.31 -27.95
C LEU A 217 -10.94 -11.98 -28.58
N ARG A 218 -10.82 -13.28 -28.86
CA ARG A 218 -11.94 -14.12 -29.26
C ARG A 218 -13.02 -14.04 -28.19
N ALA A 219 -14.17 -13.55 -28.57
CA ALA A 219 -15.35 -13.54 -27.76
C ALA A 219 -15.89 -14.97 -27.66
N GLU A 220 -15.70 -15.63 -26.54
CA GLU A 220 -16.41 -16.82 -26.12
C GLU A 220 -16.88 -16.70 -24.69
N SER A 221 -17.80 -15.80 -24.47
CA SER A 221 -18.87 -15.88 -23.46
C SER A 221 -19.59 -14.53 -23.45
N ALA A 222 -20.74 -14.48 -24.06
CA ALA A 222 -21.38 -13.22 -24.37
C ALA A 222 -22.81 -13.11 -23.82
N ALA A 223 -23.09 -13.61 -22.62
CA ALA A 223 -24.39 -13.36 -22.01
C ALA A 223 -24.45 -11.97 -21.37
N THR A 224 -23.41 -11.55 -20.65
CA THR A 224 -23.37 -10.24 -19.97
C THR A 224 -22.50 -9.19 -20.66
N GLY A 225 -21.66 -9.58 -21.63
CA GLY A 225 -20.72 -8.66 -22.28
C GLY A 225 -19.56 -8.21 -21.38
N ILE A 226 -19.42 -8.77 -20.19
CA ILE A 226 -18.34 -8.46 -19.24
C ILE A 226 -17.09 -9.23 -19.66
N ARG A 227 -15.97 -8.53 -19.82
CA ARG A 227 -14.68 -9.12 -20.24
C ARG A 227 -13.64 -8.90 -19.16
N SER A 228 -12.91 -9.95 -18.80
CA SER A 228 -11.74 -9.85 -17.95
C SER A 228 -10.56 -9.27 -18.73
N GLY A 229 -9.85 -8.31 -18.12
CA GLY A 229 -8.51 -7.90 -18.55
C GLY A 229 -7.44 -8.72 -17.84
N SER A 230 -6.15 -8.34 -18.01
CA SER A 230 -5.08 -8.90 -17.18
C SER A 230 -5.00 -8.12 -15.87
N VAL A 231 -4.76 -8.82 -14.78
CA VAL A 231 -4.49 -8.24 -13.46
C VAL A 231 -2.99 -8.01 -13.32
N GLY A 232 -2.59 -6.80 -12.92
CA GLY A 232 -1.19 -6.42 -12.73
C GLY A 232 -0.81 -6.38 -11.25
N VAL A 233 0.24 -7.10 -10.88
CA VAL A 233 0.84 -7.06 -9.56
C VAL A 233 2.16 -6.32 -9.63
N SER A 234 2.32 -5.23 -8.87
CA SER A 234 3.47 -4.33 -8.94
C SER A 234 4.21 -4.27 -7.62
N ALA A 235 5.53 -4.20 -7.68
CA ALA A 235 6.40 -3.94 -6.54
C ALA A 235 7.36 -2.78 -6.85
N SER A 236 7.75 -2.04 -5.81
CA SER A 236 8.68 -0.93 -5.89
C SER A 236 9.62 -0.93 -4.69
N VAL A 237 10.91 -0.75 -4.95
CA VAL A 237 11.93 -0.67 -3.91
C VAL A 237 12.84 0.53 -4.13
N THR A 238 13.33 1.11 -3.04
CA THR A 238 14.43 2.05 -3.06
C THR A 238 15.66 1.38 -2.45
N VAL A 239 16.76 1.36 -3.18
CA VAL A 239 18.01 0.77 -2.73
C VAL A 239 19.08 1.85 -2.67
N VAL A 240 19.78 1.91 -1.55
CA VAL A 240 20.94 2.77 -1.33
C VAL A 240 22.21 1.91 -1.35
N TYR A 241 23.04 2.13 -2.32
CA TYR A 241 24.34 1.48 -2.46
C TYR A 241 25.46 2.38 -1.94
N GLU A 242 26.44 1.77 -1.31
CA GLU A 242 27.72 2.42 -1.02
C GLU A 242 28.62 2.34 -2.23
N ALA A 243 29.34 3.43 -2.52
CA ALA A 243 30.22 3.51 -3.67
C ALA A 243 31.53 4.18 -3.30
N SER A 244 32.60 3.85 -4.02
CA SER A 244 33.90 4.51 -3.93
C SER A 244 34.37 4.94 -5.33
N THR A 245 35.16 6.01 -5.39
CA THR A 245 35.90 6.35 -6.61
C THR A 245 37.05 5.35 -6.82
N ASN A 246 37.29 4.96 -8.06
CA ASN A 246 38.48 4.15 -8.43
C ASN A 246 39.75 4.91 -8.10
#